data_08d4978b4f8abca201d9e687d1560846
#
_entry.id   08d4978b4f8abca201d9e687d1560846
#
_cell.length_a   1.000
_cell.length_b   1.000
_cell.length_c   1.000
_cell.angle_alpha   90.00
_cell.angle_beta   90.00
_cell.angle_gamma   90.00
#
_symmetry.space_group_name_H-M   'P 1'
#
loop_
_entity.id
_entity.type
_entity.pdbx_description
1 polymer ?
#
loop_
_entity_poly.entity_id
_entity_poly.type
_entity_poly.pdbx_seq_one_letter_code
_entity_poly.pdbx_strand_id
1 'polypeptide(L)'
;MRRQKVYLQAVVRILKIHEEIAAGNFPSIRQLAEKIEVNERTIKRDLDVLRNELNAPIVYERRKKGFRYAEISWTPPLSNLNEKEILAVFIAENALKLTGHLPEAEDLKKALAKLVSYLPDKVSMDLANLSDNLSFQNPAYELSDPELRQKLAVAATEQTTVEFDYYVQYKQRTEHRKVDVYLLHNFGGDWYAISYDHSRKAMRDFHVGRISNLKETREGFEVRREIWNKEEYTRNHFNMMRGGRKTKVEIWFDPYQAQWIRSRKHFHADEQREEMPDGSLRLSFEVGENGLEAVARFCLQYAGHCIAEKPKKLREIIKEKLKKGLDLHQ
;
A
#
# COMPACT_ATOMS: atom_id res chain seq x y z
N MET A 1 -0.79 15.92 5.04
CA MET A 1 -1.89 16.28 4.13
C MET A 1 -1.76 17.68 3.49
N ARG A 2 -1.62 18.79 4.22
CA ARG A 2 -1.48 20.14 3.61
C ARG A 2 -0.34 20.24 2.59
N ARG A 3 0.84 19.66 2.84
CA ARG A 3 1.99 19.70 1.91
C ARG A 3 1.76 18.89 0.62
N GLN A 4 1.20 17.69 0.67
CA GLN A 4 0.93 16.88 -0.53
C GLN A 4 -0.13 17.51 -1.44
N LYS A 5 -1.20 18.07 -0.88
CA LYS A 5 -2.23 18.79 -1.64
C LYS A 5 -1.63 20.03 -2.34
N VAL A 6 -0.67 20.69 -1.70
CA VAL A 6 0.07 21.84 -2.26
C VAL A 6 0.95 21.42 -3.44
N TYR A 7 1.63 20.24 -3.37
CA TYR A 7 2.47 19.74 -4.46
C TYR A 7 1.65 19.38 -5.71
N LEU A 8 0.55 18.64 -5.54
CA LEU A 8 -0.32 18.27 -6.66
C LEU A 8 -0.92 19.49 -7.36
N GLN A 9 -1.35 20.49 -6.59
CA GLN A 9 -1.84 21.75 -7.13
C GLN A 9 -0.76 22.53 -7.89
N ALA A 10 0.51 22.46 -7.45
CA ALA A 10 1.62 23.08 -8.14
C ALA A 10 1.91 22.41 -9.50
N VAL A 11 1.91 21.07 -9.56
CA VAL A 11 2.11 20.32 -10.82
C VAL A 11 1.02 20.65 -11.84
N VAL A 12 -0.25 20.59 -11.45
CA VAL A 12 -1.38 20.91 -12.34
C VAL A 12 -1.29 22.34 -12.85
N ARG A 13 -0.83 23.26 -12.03
CA ARG A 13 -0.66 24.66 -12.40
C ARG A 13 0.48 24.87 -13.39
N ILE A 14 1.62 24.20 -13.17
CA ILE A 14 2.78 24.20 -14.07
C ILE A 14 2.39 23.69 -15.47
N LEU A 15 1.59 22.61 -15.53
CA LEU A 15 1.10 22.07 -16.81
C LEU A 15 0.18 23.06 -17.52
N LYS A 16 -0.74 23.72 -16.82
CA LYS A 16 -1.60 24.78 -17.40
C LYS A 16 -0.79 25.97 -17.93
N ILE A 17 0.28 26.38 -17.22
CA ILE A 17 1.18 27.43 -17.69
C ILE A 17 1.89 26.98 -18.97
N HIS A 18 2.33 25.71 -19.01
CA HIS A 18 2.94 25.14 -20.21
C HIS A 18 2.01 25.19 -21.42
N GLU A 19 0.76 24.71 -21.26
CA GLU A 19 -0.25 24.73 -22.33
C GLU A 19 -0.46 26.12 -22.91
N GLU A 20 -0.57 27.15 -22.06
CA GLU A 20 -0.79 28.51 -22.47
C GLU A 20 0.42 29.08 -23.24
N ILE A 21 1.63 28.75 -22.84
CA ILE A 21 2.86 29.18 -23.51
C ILE A 21 3.05 28.41 -24.82
N ALA A 22 2.81 27.11 -24.83
CA ALA A 22 2.94 26.22 -25.99
C ALA A 22 1.92 26.54 -27.10
N ALA A 23 0.72 26.99 -26.72
CA ALA A 23 -0.30 27.47 -27.67
C ALA A 23 0.13 28.72 -28.50
N GLY A 24 1.29 29.33 -28.18
CA GLY A 24 1.82 30.45 -28.93
C GLY A 24 1.06 31.76 -28.74
N ASN A 25 0.26 31.86 -27.67
CA ASN A 25 -0.57 33.04 -27.38
C ASN A 25 0.18 34.19 -26.70
N PHE A 26 1.47 34.00 -26.39
CA PHE A 26 2.33 34.98 -25.70
C PHE A 26 1.70 35.51 -24.40
N PRO A 27 1.27 34.61 -23.46
CA PRO A 27 0.58 35.05 -22.26
C PRO A 27 1.51 35.90 -21.37
N SER A 28 0.97 36.96 -20.78
CA SER A 28 1.62 37.73 -19.72
C SER A 28 1.39 37.08 -18.36
N ILE A 29 2.17 37.47 -17.33
CA ILE A 29 1.99 36.99 -15.96
C ILE A 29 0.56 37.23 -15.47
N ARG A 30 0.01 38.42 -15.78
CA ARG A 30 -1.36 38.76 -15.38
C ARG A 30 -2.41 37.86 -16.05
N GLN A 31 -2.29 37.61 -17.34
CA GLN A 31 -3.21 36.73 -18.08
C GLN A 31 -3.14 35.29 -17.57
N LEU A 32 -1.94 34.78 -17.28
CA LEU A 32 -1.76 33.46 -16.65
C LEU A 32 -2.39 33.43 -15.26
N ALA A 33 -2.22 34.46 -14.45
CA ALA A 33 -2.78 34.54 -13.11
C ALA A 33 -4.32 34.57 -13.12
N GLU A 34 -4.90 35.35 -14.03
CA GLU A 34 -6.36 35.43 -14.24
C GLU A 34 -6.93 34.09 -14.74
N LYS A 35 -6.30 33.44 -15.73
CA LYS A 35 -6.78 32.21 -16.34
C LYS A 35 -6.66 30.99 -15.43
N ILE A 36 -5.63 30.97 -14.58
CA ILE A 36 -5.34 29.84 -13.68
C ILE A 36 -5.92 30.08 -12.28
N GLU A 37 -6.51 31.25 -12.04
CA GLU A 37 -7.15 31.64 -10.78
C GLU A 37 -6.18 31.66 -9.58
N VAL A 38 -4.98 32.23 -9.79
CA VAL A 38 -3.96 32.39 -8.75
C VAL A 38 -3.36 33.80 -8.79
N ASN A 39 -2.60 34.17 -7.75
CA ASN A 39 -1.92 35.48 -7.76
C ASN A 39 -0.67 35.48 -8.65
N GLU A 40 -0.28 36.65 -9.14
CA GLU A 40 0.89 36.83 -10.02
C GLU A 40 2.21 36.34 -9.38
N ARG A 41 2.34 36.45 -8.06
CA ARG A 41 3.51 35.94 -7.32
C ARG A 41 3.67 34.44 -7.46
N THR A 42 2.53 33.71 -7.46
CA THR A 42 2.52 32.26 -7.67
C THR A 42 2.96 31.92 -9.08
N ILE A 43 2.46 32.65 -10.11
CA ILE A 43 2.88 32.43 -11.50
C ILE A 43 4.37 32.69 -11.68
N LYS A 44 4.91 33.76 -11.08
CA LYS A 44 6.35 34.06 -11.14
C LYS A 44 7.19 32.91 -10.61
N ARG A 45 6.82 32.38 -9.42
CA ARG A 45 7.51 31.25 -8.82
C ARG A 45 7.41 29.97 -9.68
N ASP A 46 6.25 29.70 -10.27
CA ASP A 46 6.05 28.52 -11.12
C ASP A 46 6.81 28.65 -12.46
N LEU A 47 6.94 29.87 -13.03
CA LEU A 47 7.82 30.14 -14.17
C LEU A 47 9.30 29.96 -13.81
N ASP A 48 9.70 30.29 -12.59
CA ASP A 48 11.07 30.07 -12.11
C ASP A 48 11.34 28.56 -11.94
N VAL A 49 10.38 27.76 -11.44
CA VAL A 49 10.48 26.30 -11.40
C VAL A 49 10.60 25.72 -12.80
N LEU A 50 9.75 26.17 -13.75
CA LEU A 50 9.84 25.73 -15.15
C LEU A 50 11.23 26.01 -15.75
N ARG A 51 11.80 27.21 -15.52
CA ARG A 51 13.11 27.57 -16.05
C ARG A 51 14.28 26.88 -15.40
N ASN A 52 14.31 26.88 -14.05
CA ASN A 52 15.50 26.53 -13.30
C ASN A 52 15.55 25.04 -12.93
N GLU A 53 14.40 24.41 -12.69
CA GLU A 53 14.31 23.00 -12.27
C GLU A 53 13.96 22.09 -13.46
N LEU A 54 13.09 22.55 -14.37
CA LEU A 54 12.68 21.77 -15.54
C LEU A 54 13.41 22.18 -16.83
N ASN A 55 14.35 23.11 -16.76
CA ASN A 55 15.14 23.61 -17.89
C ASN A 55 14.29 24.08 -19.09
N ALA A 56 13.11 24.60 -18.81
CA ALA A 56 12.22 25.10 -19.85
C ALA A 56 12.82 26.35 -20.53
N PRO A 57 12.99 26.37 -21.87
CA PRO A 57 13.58 27.52 -22.60
C PRO A 57 12.58 28.67 -22.76
N ILE A 58 12.04 29.17 -21.65
CA ILE A 58 11.05 30.24 -21.62
C ILE A 58 11.73 31.60 -21.80
N VAL A 59 11.34 32.32 -22.83
CA VAL A 59 11.79 33.69 -23.12
C VAL A 59 10.61 34.67 -23.10
N TYR A 60 10.90 35.93 -22.75
CA TYR A 60 9.92 36.99 -22.78
C TYR A 60 10.05 37.78 -24.09
N GLU A 61 9.00 37.76 -24.90
CA GLU A 61 8.94 38.48 -26.16
C GLU A 61 8.42 39.91 -25.95
N ARG A 62 9.32 40.87 -26.00
CA ARG A 62 9.01 42.29 -25.69
C ARG A 62 7.96 42.91 -26.63
N ARG A 63 7.99 42.54 -27.92
CA ARG A 63 7.03 43.09 -28.91
C ARG A 63 5.60 42.64 -28.64
N LYS A 64 5.43 41.39 -28.19
CA LYS A 64 4.12 40.78 -27.88
C LYS A 64 3.76 40.88 -26.40
N LYS A 65 4.65 41.41 -25.56
CA LYS A 65 4.48 41.58 -24.10
C LYS A 65 4.10 40.29 -23.36
N GLY A 66 4.65 39.14 -23.79
CA GLY A 66 4.29 37.83 -23.21
C GLY A 66 5.40 36.79 -23.31
N PHE A 67 5.17 35.64 -22.73
CA PHE A 67 6.12 34.53 -22.71
C PHE A 67 5.92 33.58 -23.90
N ARG A 68 7.02 32.98 -24.36
CA ARG A 68 7.05 31.90 -25.35
C ARG A 68 8.21 30.96 -25.06
N TYR A 69 8.18 29.76 -25.62
CA TYR A 69 9.38 28.93 -25.69
C TYR A 69 10.34 29.40 -26.77
N ALA A 70 11.64 29.36 -26.48
CA ALA A 70 12.68 29.60 -27.50
C ALA A 70 12.72 28.43 -28.49
N GLU A 71 12.47 27.20 -27.98
CA GLU A 71 12.37 25.97 -28.75
C GLU A 71 10.93 25.47 -28.72
N ILE A 72 10.28 25.42 -29.88
CA ILE A 72 8.84 25.03 -30.00
C ILE A 72 8.62 23.56 -29.62
N SER A 73 9.66 22.73 -29.72
CA SER A 73 9.60 21.30 -29.40
C SER A 73 9.78 20.97 -27.91
N TRP A 74 10.02 21.99 -27.04
CA TRP A 74 10.17 21.71 -25.62
C TRP A 74 8.83 21.31 -24.97
N THR A 75 8.87 20.21 -24.25
CA THR A 75 7.74 19.70 -23.45
C THR A 75 8.21 19.39 -22.03
N PRO A 76 7.35 19.57 -21.01
CA PRO A 76 7.71 19.19 -19.64
C PRO A 76 8.17 17.73 -19.55
N PRO A 77 9.11 17.37 -18.68
CA PRO A 77 9.58 15.99 -18.53
C PRO A 77 8.47 14.96 -18.29
N LEU A 78 7.33 15.38 -17.74
CA LEU A 78 6.14 14.53 -17.52
C LEU A 78 5.46 14.08 -18.83
N SER A 79 5.69 14.77 -19.95
CA SER A 79 5.16 14.41 -21.28
C SER A 79 6.05 13.42 -22.03
N ASN A 80 7.22 13.07 -21.49
CA ASN A 80 8.17 12.14 -22.07
C ASN A 80 8.13 10.75 -21.44
N LEU A 81 7.02 10.36 -20.83
CA LEU A 81 6.86 8.99 -20.35
C LEU A 81 6.91 8.03 -21.54
N ASN A 82 7.83 7.08 -21.49
CA ASN A 82 7.90 6.02 -22.47
C ASN A 82 6.83 4.93 -22.18
N GLU A 83 6.58 4.06 -23.16
CA GLU A 83 5.56 3.00 -23.06
C GLU A 83 5.72 2.11 -21.81
N LYS A 84 6.96 1.84 -21.39
CA LYS A 84 7.24 1.00 -20.21
C LYS A 84 6.89 1.73 -18.91
N GLU A 85 7.13 3.04 -18.84
CA GLU A 85 6.78 3.87 -17.67
C GLU A 85 5.27 4.02 -17.56
N ILE A 86 4.58 4.16 -18.69
CA ILE A 86 3.11 4.20 -18.75
C ILE A 86 2.51 2.86 -18.31
N LEU A 87 3.05 1.75 -18.81
CA LEU A 87 2.66 0.42 -18.40
C LEU A 87 2.88 0.22 -16.88
N ALA A 88 4.01 0.68 -16.34
CA ALA A 88 4.29 0.62 -14.91
C ALA A 88 3.27 1.42 -14.09
N VAL A 89 2.88 2.62 -14.53
CA VAL A 89 1.85 3.45 -13.90
C VAL A 89 0.49 2.75 -13.94
N PHE A 90 0.11 2.16 -15.06
CA PHE A 90 -1.13 1.40 -15.20
C PHE A 90 -1.16 0.15 -14.31
N ILE A 91 -0.06 -0.60 -14.24
CA ILE A 91 0.07 -1.75 -13.34
C ILE A 91 -0.03 -1.29 -11.87
N ALA A 92 0.61 -0.18 -11.51
CA ALA A 92 0.55 0.38 -10.17
C ALA A 92 -0.89 0.81 -9.79
N GLU A 93 -1.64 1.44 -10.70
CA GLU A 93 -3.06 1.77 -10.49
C GLU A 93 -3.89 0.52 -10.20
N ASN A 94 -3.72 -0.51 -11.02
CA ASN A 94 -4.46 -1.75 -10.82
C ASN A 94 -4.01 -2.49 -9.55
N ALA A 95 -2.72 -2.51 -9.22
CA ALA A 95 -2.22 -3.04 -7.96
C ALA A 95 -2.80 -2.30 -6.74
N LEU A 96 -2.99 -0.99 -6.81
CA LEU A 96 -3.63 -0.20 -5.75
C LEU A 96 -5.13 -0.51 -5.62
N LYS A 97 -5.83 -0.81 -6.71
CA LYS A 97 -7.21 -1.34 -6.63
C LYS A 97 -7.27 -2.65 -5.85
N LEU A 98 -6.19 -3.45 -5.86
CA LEU A 98 -6.08 -4.70 -5.11
C LEU A 98 -5.89 -4.50 -3.60
N THR A 99 -5.47 -3.36 -3.12
CA THR A 99 -5.26 -3.11 -1.68
C THR A 99 -6.54 -2.78 -0.89
N GLY A 100 -7.71 -3.03 -1.51
CA GLY A 100 -9.00 -2.62 -0.96
C GLY A 100 -9.25 -1.12 -1.15
N HIS A 101 -10.50 -0.72 -1.24
CA HIS A 101 -10.90 0.66 -1.52
C HIS A 101 -10.13 1.69 -0.69
N LEU A 102 -9.02 2.18 -1.25
CA LEU A 102 -8.35 3.37 -0.75
C LEU A 102 -9.17 4.57 -1.22
N PRO A 103 -9.57 5.49 -0.34
CA PRO A 103 -10.25 6.73 -0.77
C PRO A 103 -9.42 7.48 -1.80
N GLU A 104 -8.10 7.39 -1.67
CA GLU A 104 -7.12 7.96 -2.57
C GLU A 104 -7.07 7.27 -3.94
N ALA A 105 -7.64 6.07 -4.10
CA ALA A 105 -7.63 5.35 -5.39
C ALA A 105 -8.45 6.09 -6.46
N GLU A 106 -9.56 6.73 -6.09
CA GLU A 106 -10.33 7.56 -7.01
C GLU A 106 -9.58 8.86 -7.37
N ASP A 107 -8.90 9.47 -6.41
CA ASP A 107 -8.09 10.66 -6.68
C ASP A 107 -6.84 10.31 -7.47
N LEU A 108 -6.22 9.16 -7.22
CA LEU A 108 -5.12 8.64 -8.03
C LEU A 108 -5.60 8.33 -9.45
N LYS A 109 -6.74 7.65 -9.62
CA LYS A 109 -7.34 7.37 -10.93
C LYS A 109 -7.60 8.66 -11.71
N LYS A 110 -8.14 9.70 -11.06
CA LYS A 110 -8.32 11.02 -11.67
C LYS A 110 -6.99 11.67 -12.03
N ALA A 111 -5.98 11.55 -11.16
CA ALA A 111 -4.63 12.09 -11.43
C ALA A 111 -3.97 11.35 -12.61
N LEU A 112 -4.08 10.01 -12.66
CA LEU A 112 -3.57 9.19 -13.75
C LEU A 112 -4.31 9.47 -15.07
N ALA A 113 -5.64 9.59 -15.04
CA ALA A 113 -6.42 9.97 -16.21
C ALA A 113 -5.99 11.33 -16.78
N LYS A 114 -5.65 12.30 -15.91
CA LYS A 114 -5.08 13.58 -16.32
C LYS A 114 -3.69 13.41 -16.92
N LEU A 115 -2.81 12.60 -16.32
CA LEU A 115 -1.48 12.32 -16.89
C LEU A 115 -1.60 11.67 -18.26
N VAL A 116 -2.49 10.68 -18.41
CA VAL A 116 -2.77 9.99 -19.68
C VAL A 116 -3.31 10.96 -20.73
N SER A 117 -4.16 11.94 -20.36
CA SER A 117 -4.69 12.95 -21.31
C SER A 117 -3.63 13.88 -21.89
N TYR A 118 -2.44 13.96 -21.30
CA TYR A 118 -1.30 14.68 -21.85
C TYR A 118 -0.39 13.85 -22.77
N LEU A 119 -0.71 12.55 -22.91
CA LEU A 119 0.05 11.67 -23.79
C LEU A 119 -0.47 11.75 -25.24
N PRO A 120 0.39 11.53 -26.25
CA PRO A 120 -0.05 11.47 -27.64
C PRO A 120 -1.16 10.41 -27.85
N ASP A 121 -2.10 10.68 -28.75
CA ASP A 121 -3.28 9.81 -29.02
C ASP A 121 -2.94 8.33 -29.25
N LYS A 122 -1.77 8.03 -29.81
CA LYS A 122 -1.27 6.65 -29.99
C LYS A 122 -1.11 5.90 -28.66
N VAL A 123 -0.66 6.58 -27.62
CA VAL A 123 -0.39 5.99 -26.31
C VAL A 123 -1.68 5.78 -25.52
N SER A 124 -2.64 6.68 -25.67
CA SER A 124 -3.95 6.52 -25.02
C SER A 124 -4.75 5.34 -25.55
N MET A 125 -4.63 5.04 -26.86
CA MET A 125 -5.26 3.87 -27.50
C MET A 125 -4.64 2.55 -27.04
N ASP A 126 -3.31 2.52 -26.85
CA ASP A 126 -2.60 1.31 -26.38
C ASP A 126 -2.92 0.99 -24.91
N LEU A 127 -3.17 2.01 -24.07
CA LEU A 127 -3.60 1.81 -22.68
C LEU A 127 -5.00 1.23 -22.56
N ALA A 128 -5.94 1.64 -23.40
CA ALA A 128 -7.28 1.05 -23.45
C ALA A 128 -7.20 -0.45 -23.82
N ASN A 129 -6.41 -0.80 -24.83
CA ASN A 129 -6.17 -2.17 -25.24
C ASN A 129 -5.47 -3.02 -24.16
N LEU A 130 -4.56 -2.40 -23.36
CA LEU A 130 -3.89 -3.07 -22.24
C LEU A 130 -4.87 -3.38 -21.09
N SER A 131 -5.87 -2.51 -20.83
CA SER A 131 -6.87 -2.76 -19.80
C SER A 131 -7.74 -3.97 -20.09
N ASP A 132 -8.00 -4.26 -21.34
CA ASP A 132 -8.81 -5.41 -21.78
C ASP A 132 -8.03 -6.74 -21.69
N ASN A 133 -6.70 -6.68 -21.71
CA ASN A 133 -5.82 -7.84 -21.71
C ASN A 133 -5.18 -8.15 -20.35
N LEU A 134 -5.36 -7.29 -19.34
CA LEU A 134 -4.82 -7.47 -17.99
C LEU A 134 -5.95 -7.60 -16.98
N SER A 135 -6.01 -8.71 -16.29
CA SER A 135 -6.97 -8.95 -15.20
C SER A 135 -6.24 -9.15 -13.88
N PHE A 136 -6.75 -8.48 -12.85
CA PHE A 136 -6.25 -8.59 -11.49
C PHE A 136 -7.38 -9.06 -10.59
N GLN A 137 -7.13 -10.12 -9.82
CA GLN A 137 -8.11 -10.66 -8.88
C GLN A 137 -7.55 -10.67 -7.46
N ASN A 138 -8.31 -10.11 -6.56
CA ASN A 138 -7.99 -10.16 -5.13
C ASN A 138 -8.46 -11.47 -4.50
N PRO A 139 -7.72 -12.00 -3.50
CA PRO A 139 -8.33 -12.91 -2.56
C PRO A 139 -9.48 -12.22 -1.82
N ALA A 140 -10.40 -13.01 -1.26
CA ALA A 140 -11.46 -12.47 -0.42
C ALA A 140 -10.86 -11.73 0.79
N TYR A 141 -11.35 -10.53 1.07
CA TYR A 141 -10.95 -9.69 2.20
C TYR A 141 -12.18 -9.07 2.87
N GLU A 142 -12.03 -8.68 4.13
CA GLU A 142 -13.11 -8.03 4.89
C GLU A 142 -13.15 -6.53 4.57
N LEU A 143 -14.33 -6.04 4.19
CA LEU A 143 -14.52 -4.62 3.88
C LEU A 143 -14.31 -3.77 5.14
N SER A 144 -13.62 -2.67 4.99
CA SER A 144 -13.45 -1.66 6.04
C SER A 144 -13.79 -0.28 5.51
N ASP A 145 -14.37 0.55 6.38
CA ASP A 145 -14.75 1.92 6.05
C ASP A 145 -13.50 2.76 5.68
N PRO A 146 -13.49 3.38 4.48
CA PRO A 146 -12.41 4.26 4.06
C PRO A 146 -12.16 5.45 4.99
N GLU A 147 -13.22 6.08 5.52
CA GLU A 147 -13.09 7.21 6.45
C GLU A 147 -12.45 6.77 7.77
N LEU A 148 -12.81 5.58 8.25
CA LEU A 148 -12.24 5.00 9.45
C LEU A 148 -10.73 4.75 9.27
N ARG A 149 -10.33 4.18 8.12
CA ARG A 149 -8.90 3.98 7.80
C ARG A 149 -8.14 5.31 7.76
N GLN A 150 -8.72 6.32 7.13
CA GLN A 150 -8.11 7.64 7.05
C GLN A 150 -7.92 8.27 8.43
N LYS A 151 -8.94 8.21 9.30
CA LYS A 151 -8.84 8.70 10.68
C LYS A 151 -7.75 7.98 11.47
N LEU A 152 -7.68 6.65 11.37
CA LEU A 152 -6.63 5.86 12.02
C LEU A 152 -5.23 6.19 11.48
N ALA A 153 -5.08 6.42 10.16
CA ALA A 153 -3.82 6.82 9.56
C ALA A 153 -3.37 8.21 10.02
N VAL A 154 -4.32 9.15 10.15
CA VAL A 154 -4.05 10.49 10.70
C VAL A 154 -3.62 10.37 12.16
N ALA A 155 -4.36 9.62 12.99
CA ALA A 155 -4.03 9.40 14.38
C ALA A 155 -2.62 8.80 14.58
N ALA A 156 -2.23 7.85 13.72
CA ALA A 156 -0.87 7.28 13.74
C ALA A 156 0.20 8.32 13.34
N THR A 157 -0.10 9.20 12.37
CA THR A 157 0.85 10.21 11.88
C THR A 157 1.01 11.36 12.87
N GLU A 158 -0.09 11.78 13.48
CA GLU A 158 -0.13 12.88 14.47
C GLU A 158 0.16 12.41 15.90
N GLN A 159 0.37 11.10 16.07
CA GLN A 159 0.61 10.46 17.37
C GLN A 159 -0.48 10.80 18.41
N THR A 160 -1.73 10.69 17.99
CA THR A 160 -2.89 10.97 18.84
C THR A 160 -3.55 9.68 19.28
N THR A 161 -3.80 9.54 20.59
CA THR A 161 -4.53 8.42 21.20
C THR A 161 -5.98 8.43 20.72
N VAL A 162 -6.52 7.26 20.39
CA VAL A 162 -7.91 7.09 19.98
C VAL A 162 -8.65 6.11 20.87
N GLU A 163 -9.97 6.26 20.91
CA GLU A 163 -10.88 5.34 21.57
C GLU A 163 -11.87 4.78 20.55
N PHE A 164 -12.19 3.49 20.65
CA PHE A 164 -13.17 2.85 19.80
C PHE A 164 -13.77 1.59 20.43
N ASP A 165 -14.86 1.14 19.87
CA ASP A 165 -15.49 -0.13 20.19
C ASP A 165 -14.99 -1.20 19.21
N TYR A 166 -14.52 -2.34 19.76
CA TYR A 166 -13.93 -3.43 18.99
C TYR A 166 -14.73 -4.73 19.15
N TYR A 167 -15.23 -5.29 18.06
CA TYR A 167 -15.91 -6.58 18.09
C TYR A 167 -14.92 -7.74 18.19
N VAL A 168 -14.95 -8.44 19.32
CA VAL A 168 -14.08 -9.58 19.61
C VAL A 168 -14.79 -10.88 19.20
N GLN A 169 -14.47 -11.41 18.00
CA GLN A 169 -15.16 -12.55 17.39
C GLN A 169 -15.26 -13.78 18.29
N TYR A 170 -14.16 -14.21 18.90
CA TYR A 170 -14.17 -15.43 19.73
C TYR A 170 -14.97 -15.29 21.04
N LYS A 171 -15.24 -14.04 21.47
CA LYS A 171 -16.08 -13.74 22.64
C LYS A 171 -17.50 -13.34 22.24
N GLN A 172 -17.72 -13.10 20.95
CA GLN A 172 -18.99 -12.62 20.40
C GLN A 172 -19.53 -11.36 21.13
N ARG A 173 -18.63 -10.47 21.53
CA ARG A 173 -18.98 -9.23 22.21
C ARG A 173 -18.09 -8.07 21.80
N THR A 174 -18.62 -6.87 21.94
CA THR A 174 -17.89 -5.62 21.73
C THR A 174 -17.22 -5.19 23.02
N GLU A 175 -15.96 -4.76 22.94
CA GLU A 175 -15.16 -4.27 24.05
C GLU A 175 -14.63 -2.88 23.69
N HIS A 176 -14.76 -1.93 24.61
CA HIS A 176 -14.19 -0.60 24.45
C HIS A 176 -12.66 -0.63 24.55
N ARG A 177 -11.97 0.12 23.71
CA ARG A 177 -10.51 0.20 23.63
C ARG A 177 -10.04 1.64 23.60
N LYS A 178 -8.97 1.90 24.34
CA LYS A 178 -8.17 3.13 24.25
C LYS A 178 -6.78 2.71 23.76
N VAL A 179 -6.33 3.25 22.62
CA VAL A 179 -5.12 2.79 21.95
C VAL A 179 -4.30 3.93 21.36
N ASP A 180 -3.00 3.71 21.30
CA ASP A 180 -2.04 4.52 20.54
C ASP A 180 -1.76 3.78 19.22
N VAL A 181 -2.21 4.32 18.09
CA VAL A 181 -2.02 3.67 16.78
C VAL A 181 -0.62 3.97 16.27
N TYR A 182 0.18 2.92 16.04
CA TYR A 182 1.56 3.03 15.58
C TYR A 182 1.71 2.83 14.08
N LEU A 183 0.90 1.95 13.50
CA LEU A 183 0.96 1.61 12.09
C LEU A 183 -0.39 1.13 11.57
N LEU A 184 -0.81 1.63 10.42
CA LEU A 184 -1.87 1.03 9.63
C LEU A 184 -1.23 0.09 8.61
N HIS A 185 -1.55 -1.19 8.67
CA HIS A 185 -0.95 -2.25 7.88
C HIS A 185 -1.99 -2.99 7.05
N ASN A 186 -1.75 -3.11 5.74
CA ASN A 186 -2.56 -3.95 4.87
C ASN A 186 -1.88 -5.31 4.69
N PHE A 187 -2.63 -6.38 4.93
CA PHE A 187 -2.18 -7.74 4.70
C PHE A 187 -3.25 -8.52 3.93
N GLY A 188 -2.94 -8.87 2.68
CA GLY A 188 -3.84 -9.66 1.84
C GLY A 188 -5.19 -9.00 1.52
N GLY A 189 -5.29 -7.68 1.64
CA GLY A 189 -6.53 -6.91 1.48
C GLY A 189 -7.17 -6.48 2.80
N ASP A 190 -6.89 -7.19 3.89
CA ASP A 190 -7.37 -6.83 5.22
C ASP A 190 -6.50 -5.73 5.87
N TRP A 191 -7.15 -4.77 6.50
CA TRP A 191 -6.48 -3.66 7.18
C TRP A 191 -6.43 -3.87 8.69
N TYR A 192 -5.26 -3.59 9.27
CA TYR A 192 -5.00 -3.74 10.70
C TYR A 192 -4.42 -2.44 11.27
N ALA A 193 -4.98 -1.97 12.37
CA ALA A 193 -4.40 -0.93 13.21
C ALA A 193 -3.49 -1.60 14.26
N ILE A 194 -2.18 -1.51 14.03
CA ILE A 194 -1.18 -2.01 14.97
C ILE A 194 -0.99 -0.95 16.03
N SER A 195 -1.35 -1.27 17.27
CA SER A 195 -1.52 -0.27 18.32
C SER A 195 -1.04 -0.78 19.67
N TYR A 196 -0.67 0.14 20.54
CA TYR A 196 -0.52 -0.15 21.96
C TYR A 196 -1.88 -0.02 22.65
N ASP A 197 -2.38 -1.12 23.20
CA ASP A 197 -3.64 -1.18 23.94
C ASP A 197 -3.40 -0.81 25.42
N HIS A 198 -3.94 0.33 25.87
CA HIS A 198 -3.80 0.80 27.24
C HIS A 198 -4.44 -0.15 28.26
N SER A 199 -5.54 -0.83 27.90
CA SER A 199 -6.23 -1.79 28.78
C SER A 199 -5.42 -3.06 28.98
N ARG A 200 -4.65 -3.47 27.96
CA ARG A 200 -3.83 -4.69 28.00
C ARG A 200 -2.35 -4.41 28.27
N LYS A 201 -1.94 -3.14 28.23
CA LYS A 201 -0.55 -2.70 28.37
C LYS A 201 0.41 -3.46 27.42
N ALA A 202 -0.03 -3.70 26.19
CA ALA A 202 0.69 -4.48 25.19
C ALA A 202 0.33 -4.07 23.75
N MET A 203 1.23 -4.37 22.83
CA MET A 203 0.94 -4.24 21.39
C MET A 203 -0.17 -5.21 20.96
N ARG A 204 -1.10 -4.71 20.15
CA ARG A 204 -2.24 -5.47 19.60
C ARG A 204 -2.51 -5.06 18.16
N ASP A 205 -3.02 -6.00 17.39
CA ASP A 205 -3.47 -5.81 16.02
C ASP A 205 -4.99 -5.81 16.01
N PHE A 206 -5.56 -4.68 15.65
CA PHE A 206 -7.00 -4.52 15.54
C PHE A 206 -7.40 -4.56 14.06
N HIS A 207 -8.17 -5.55 13.66
CA HIS A 207 -8.73 -5.60 12.32
C HIS A 207 -9.69 -4.43 12.12
N VAL A 208 -9.45 -3.58 11.12
CA VAL A 208 -10.16 -2.31 10.97
C VAL A 208 -11.66 -2.51 10.73
N GLY A 209 -12.06 -3.55 9.97
CA GLY A 209 -13.47 -3.86 9.73
C GLY A 209 -14.28 -4.22 10.99
N ARG A 210 -13.62 -4.41 12.15
CA ARG A 210 -14.25 -4.72 13.45
C ARG A 210 -14.26 -3.55 14.41
N ILE A 211 -13.80 -2.39 13.97
CA ILE A 211 -13.76 -1.14 14.74
C ILE A 211 -15.04 -0.35 14.44
N SER A 212 -15.67 0.15 15.49
CA SER A 212 -16.81 1.07 15.41
C SER A 212 -16.66 2.19 16.44
N ASN A 213 -17.45 3.25 16.27
CA ASN A 213 -17.52 4.38 17.21
C ASN A 213 -16.14 5.01 17.53
N LEU A 214 -15.28 5.16 16.50
CA LEU A 214 -13.97 5.79 16.66
C LEU A 214 -14.11 7.24 17.14
N LYS A 215 -13.37 7.57 18.19
CA LYS A 215 -13.25 8.92 18.75
C LYS A 215 -11.78 9.28 18.84
N GLU A 216 -11.42 10.43 18.31
CA GLU A 216 -10.12 11.03 18.52
C GLU A 216 -10.09 11.69 19.90
N THR A 217 -9.07 11.40 20.69
CA THR A 217 -8.85 12.08 21.96
C THR A 217 -7.99 13.33 21.75
N ARG A 218 -7.85 14.15 22.79
CA ARG A 218 -6.89 15.26 22.77
C ARG A 218 -5.52 14.85 23.33
N GLU A 219 -5.34 13.57 23.62
CA GLU A 219 -4.13 13.04 24.24
C GLU A 219 -3.13 12.65 23.14
N GLY A 220 -1.95 13.22 23.17
CA GLY A 220 -0.83 12.77 22.36
C GLY A 220 -0.09 11.61 23.04
N PHE A 221 0.64 10.80 22.26
CA PHE A 221 1.50 9.76 22.80
C PHE A 221 2.91 9.83 22.21
N GLU A 222 3.88 9.31 22.93
CA GLU A 222 5.21 9.04 22.41
C GLU A 222 5.36 7.56 22.08
N VAL A 223 6.02 7.28 20.95
CA VAL A 223 6.26 5.90 20.51
C VAL A 223 7.21 5.21 21.50
N ARG A 224 6.76 4.13 22.12
CA ARG A 224 7.54 3.30 23.07
C ARG A 224 8.52 2.44 22.31
N ARG A 225 9.71 2.96 22.06
CA ARG A 225 10.75 2.31 21.23
C ARG A 225 11.28 1.01 21.83
N GLU A 226 11.13 0.81 23.12
CA GLU A 226 11.51 -0.41 23.84
C GLU A 226 10.62 -1.63 23.50
N ILE A 227 9.40 -1.38 23.01
CA ILE A 227 8.44 -2.45 22.62
C ILE A 227 8.01 -2.34 21.16
N TRP A 228 8.47 -1.32 20.43
CA TRP A 228 8.10 -1.06 19.07
C TRP A 228 9.29 -0.87 18.15
N ASN A 229 9.47 -1.81 17.24
CA ASN A 229 10.31 -1.69 16.06
C ASN A 229 9.50 -2.14 14.85
N LYS A 230 9.24 -1.23 13.89
CA LYS A 230 8.41 -1.49 12.73
C LYS A 230 8.91 -2.69 11.91
N GLU A 231 10.21 -2.75 11.65
CA GLU A 231 10.80 -3.80 10.82
C GLU A 231 10.71 -5.16 11.50
N GLU A 232 11.09 -5.23 12.77
CA GLU A 232 10.99 -6.45 13.56
C GLU A 232 9.53 -6.89 13.72
N TYR A 233 8.62 -5.95 13.97
CA TYR A 233 7.21 -6.23 14.16
C TYR A 233 6.56 -6.78 12.88
N THR A 234 6.91 -6.24 11.69
CA THR A 234 6.39 -6.71 10.41
C THR A 234 7.11 -7.95 9.88
N ARG A 235 8.30 -8.29 10.38
CA ARG A 235 9.10 -9.46 9.95
C ARG A 235 8.71 -10.75 10.70
N ASN A 236 8.42 -10.66 12.00
CA ASN A 236 8.24 -11.82 12.90
C ASN A 236 6.79 -12.35 12.95
N HIS A 237 6.06 -12.29 11.85
CA HIS A 237 4.71 -12.83 11.79
C HIS A 237 4.53 -13.83 10.64
N PHE A 238 3.65 -14.78 10.84
CA PHE A 238 3.11 -15.59 9.76
C PHE A 238 1.61 -15.30 9.66
N ASN A 239 1.16 -14.77 8.51
CA ASN A 239 -0.23 -14.36 8.28
C ASN A 239 -0.84 -13.53 9.44
N MET A 240 -0.20 -12.42 9.83
CA MET A 240 -0.64 -11.52 10.92
C MET A 240 -0.71 -12.14 12.33
N MET A 241 -0.43 -13.43 12.50
CA MET A 241 -0.34 -14.07 13.81
C MET A 241 1.07 -13.97 14.36
N ARG A 242 1.21 -13.35 15.53
CA ARG A 242 2.50 -13.08 16.17
C ARG A 242 2.42 -13.19 17.69
N GLY A 243 3.61 -13.15 18.33
CA GLY A 243 3.73 -13.19 19.77
C GLY A 243 3.93 -14.59 20.33
N GLY A 244 4.28 -14.67 21.60
CA GLY A 244 4.77 -15.87 22.25
C GLY A 244 6.28 -16.08 22.05
N ARG A 245 6.80 -17.19 22.56
CA ARG A 245 8.21 -17.56 22.45
C ARG A 245 8.58 -17.84 20.98
N LYS A 246 9.70 -17.30 20.51
CA LYS A 246 10.26 -17.63 19.19
C LYS A 246 10.50 -19.13 19.06
N THR A 247 10.01 -19.71 17.98
CA THR A 247 10.02 -21.13 17.73
C THR A 247 10.41 -21.39 16.29
N LYS A 248 11.40 -22.26 16.10
CA LYS A 248 11.81 -22.69 14.77
C LYS A 248 10.78 -23.63 14.17
N VAL A 249 10.34 -23.30 12.95
CA VAL A 249 9.47 -24.12 12.13
C VAL A 249 10.29 -24.79 11.05
N GLU A 250 10.04 -26.09 10.82
CA GLU A 250 10.58 -26.84 9.69
C GLU A 250 9.43 -27.60 9.03
N ILE A 251 9.25 -27.38 7.71
CA ILE A 251 8.21 -28.01 6.90
C ILE A 251 8.88 -28.67 5.70
N TRP A 252 8.66 -29.95 5.54
CA TRP A 252 9.09 -30.70 4.38
C TRP A 252 7.96 -30.80 3.36
N PHE A 253 8.29 -30.64 2.07
CA PHE A 253 7.41 -30.84 0.93
C PHE A 253 7.96 -31.95 0.04
N ASP A 254 7.07 -32.82 -0.46
CA ASP A 254 7.45 -33.88 -1.39
C ASP A 254 7.96 -33.30 -2.73
N PRO A 255 8.60 -34.13 -3.59
CA PRO A 255 9.15 -33.65 -4.89
C PRO A 255 8.10 -33.04 -5.81
N TYR A 256 6.83 -33.47 -5.73
CA TYR A 256 5.75 -32.90 -6.53
C TYR A 256 5.43 -31.48 -6.08
N GLN A 257 5.15 -31.27 -4.83
CA GLN A 257 4.76 -29.95 -4.28
C GLN A 257 5.96 -28.99 -4.24
N ALA A 258 7.16 -29.50 -4.04
CA ALA A 258 8.39 -28.71 -4.02
C ALA A 258 8.58 -27.84 -5.26
N GLN A 259 8.17 -28.30 -6.44
CA GLN A 259 8.26 -27.56 -7.71
C GLN A 259 7.46 -26.25 -7.63
N TRP A 260 6.25 -26.29 -7.04
CA TRP A 260 5.39 -25.11 -6.89
C TRP A 260 5.88 -24.15 -5.81
N ILE A 261 6.48 -24.70 -4.74
CA ILE A 261 7.04 -23.89 -3.65
C ILE A 261 8.28 -23.14 -4.13
N ARG A 262 9.16 -23.75 -4.93
CA ARG A 262 10.38 -23.12 -5.47
C ARG A 262 10.07 -21.88 -6.30
N SER A 263 9.05 -21.93 -7.12
CA SER A 263 8.68 -20.84 -8.02
C SER A 263 8.04 -19.62 -7.32
N ARG A 264 7.63 -19.77 -6.07
CA ARG A 264 6.96 -18.71 -5.31
C ARG A 264 7.96 -17.82 -4.60
N LYS A 265 7.57 -16.54 -4.39
CA LYS A 265 8.26 -15.66 -3.46
C LYS A 265 8.24 -16.29 -2.06
N HIS A 266 9.20 -15.93 -1.22
CA HIS A 266 9.28 -16.40 0.16
C HIS A 266 7.97 -16.12 0.93
N PHE A 267 7.53 -17.09 1.70
CA PHE A 267 6.34 -17.00 2.56
C PHE A 267 6.61 -16.27 3.87
N HIS A 268 7.90 -16.26 4.28
CA HIS A 268 8.39 -15.58 5.47
C HIS A 268 9.71 -14.86 5.19
N ALA A 269 9.93 -13.72 5.85
CA ALA A 269 11.12 -12.90 5.61
C ALA A 269 12.46 -13.62 5.88
N ASP A 270 12.48 -14.47 6.91
CA ASP A 270 13.67 -15.23 7.33
C ASP A 270 13.64 -16.68 6.82
N GLU A 271 12.85 -16.96 5.78
CA GLU A 271 12.71 -18.29 5.20
C GLU A 271 14.02 -18.77 4.56
N GLN A 272 14.42 -19.97 4.94
CA GLN A 272 15.51 -20.73 4.32
C GLN A 272 14.94 -21.94 3.59
N ARG A 273 15.49 -22.25 2.43
CA ARG A 273 15.12 -23.38 1.58
C ARG A 273 16.29 -24.33 1.45
N GLU A 274 16.08 -25.57 1.84
CA GLU A 274 17.05 -26.65 1.71
C GLU A 274 16.56 -27.64 0.67
N GLU A 275 17.31 -27.80 -0.42
CA GLU A 275 17.02 -28.77 -1.47
C GLU A 275 17.52 -30.15 -1.07
N MET A 276 16.68 -31.15 -1.22
CA MET A 276 17.03 -32.55 -0.91
C MET A 276 17.39 -33.33 -2.19
N PRO A 277 18.26 -34.36 -2.10
CA PRO A 277 18.69 -35.13 -3.28
C PRO A 277 17.56 -35.85 -4.02
N ASP A 278 16.46 -36.16 -3.34
CA ASP A 278 15.27 -36.80 -3.90
C ASP A 278 14.33 -35.82 -4.61
N GLY A 279 14.69 -34.53 -4.66
CA GLY A 279 13.88 -33.46 -5.23
C GLY A 279 12.83 -32.88 -4.27
N SER A 280 12.76 -33.35 -3.04
CA SER A 280 11.94 -32.71 -2.00
C SER A 280 12.57 -31.40 -1.49
N LEU A 281 11.80 -30.61 -0.75
CA LEU A 281 12.22 -29.30 -0.27
C LEU A 281 11.86 -29.15 1.20
N ARG A 282 12.82 -28.65 2.00
CA ARG A 282 12.56 -28.25 3.37
C ARG A 282 12.56 -26.74 3.50
N LEU A 283 11.49 -26.17 4.05
CA LEU A 283 11.40 -24.78 4.47
C LEU A 283 11.71 -24.67 5.96
N SER A 284 12.52 -23.67 6.36
CA SER A 284 12.72 -23.35 7.77
C SER A 284 12.66 -21.84 8.00
N PHE A 285 12.02 -21.43 9.09
CA PHE A 285 11.89 -20.03 9.52
C PHE A 285 11.53 -19.99 11.02
N GLU A 286 11.57 -18.80 11.63
CA GLU A 286 11.20 -18.60 13.02
C GLU A 286 9.88 -17.80 13.12
N VAL A 287 8.96 -18.25 13.99
CA VAL A 287 7.72 -17.54 14.31
C VAL A 287 7.49 -17.52 15.82
N GLY A 288 6.71 -16.57 16.30
CA GLY A 288 6.16 -16.68 17.67
C GLY A 288 5.19 -17.85 17.79
N GLU A 289 5.11 -18.48 18.96
CA GLU A 289 4.23 -19.65 19.18
C GLU A 289 2.77 -19.43 18.77
N ASN A 290 2.26 -18.21 18.91
CA ASN A 290 0.90 -17.85 18.46
C ASN A 290 0.74 -17.94 16.93
N GLY A 291 1.83 -17.82 16.17
CA GLY A 291 1.86 -17.97 14.72
C GLY A 291 1.70 -19.42 14.24
N LEU A 292 1.90 -20.41 15.11
CA LEU A 292 1.79 -21.82 14.73
C LEU A 292 0.41 -22.20 14.16
N GLU A 293 -0.65 -21.54 14.60
CA GLU A 293 -1.99 -21.73 14.04
C GLU A 293 -2.06 -21.30 12.55
N ALA A 294 -1.44 -20.19 12.20
CA ALA A 294 -1.39 -19.73 10.80
C ALA A 294 -0.50 -20.65 9.95
N VAL A 295 0.63 -21.11 10.50
CA VAL A 295 1.49 -22.10 9.84
C VAL A 295 0.76 -23.42 9.64
N ALA A 296 -0.04 -23.87 10.62
CA ALA A 296 -0.85 -25.08 10.48
C ALA A 296 -1.87 -24.94 9.32
N ARG A 297 -2.54 -23.80 9.20
CA ARG A 297 -3.45 -23.53 8.06
C ARG A 297 -2.71 -23.54 6.73
N PHE A 298 -1.50 -22.97 6.68
CA PHE A 298 -0.65 -23.03 5.51
C PHE A 298 -0.30 -24.49 5.12
N CYS A 299 0.11 -25.32 6.09
CA CYS A 299 0.38 -26.74 5.83
C CYS A 299 -0.87 -27.49 5.33
N LEU A 300 -2.05 -27.17 5.86
CA LEU A 300 -3.30 -27.80 5.46
C LEU A 300 -3.71 -27.52 4.02
N GLN A 301 -3.27 -26.39 3.42
CA GLN A 301 -3.46 -26.11 2.00
C GLN A 301 -2.74 -27.13 1.11
N TYR A 302 -1.70 -27.78 1.64
CA TYR A 302 -0.88 -28.77 0.96
C TYR A 302 -0.99 -30.16 1.62
N ALA A 303 -2.16 -30.45 2.21
CA ALA A 303 -2.40 -31.73 2.86
C ALA A 303 -2.13 -32.91 1.91
N GLY A 304 -1.39 -33.89 2.37
CA GLY A 304 -0.90 -35.02 1.55
C GLY A 304 0.46 -34.79 0.89
N HIS A 305 0.96 -33.54 0.82
CA HIS A 305 2.20 -33.19 0.16
C HIS A 305 3.21 -32.47 1.06
N CYS A 306 2.89 -32.28 2.34
CA CYS A 306 3.80 -31.65 3.30
C CYS A 306 3.76 -32.32 4.68
N ILE A 307 4.88 -32.20 5.38
CA ILE A 307 5.04 -32.68 6.76
C ILE A 307 5.61 -31.54 7.59
N ALA A 308 4.95 -31.20 8.69
CA ALA A 308 5.52 -30.33 9.71
C ALA A 308 6.54 -31.13 10.54
N GLU A 309 7.83 -30.91 10.28
CA GLU A 309 8.90 -31.63 10.99
C GLU A 309 9.12 -31.04 12.38
N LYS A 310 9.11 -29.70 12.50
CA LYS A 310 9.25 -28.97 13.77
C LYS A 310 8.33 -27.76 13.82
N PRO A 311 7.89 -27.35 15.01
CA PRO A 311 7.96 -28.06 16.30
C PRO A 311 6.90 -29.17 16.40
N LYS A 312 7.03 -30.06 17.37
CA LYS A 312 6.04 -31.12 17.66
C LYS A 312 4.62 -30.56 17.87
N LYS A 313 4.52 -29.40 18.54
CA LYS A 313 3.26 -28.69 18.77
C LYS A 313 2.53 -28.36 17.46
N LEU A 314 3.25 -27.92 16.42
CA LEU A 314 2.66 -27.65 15.09
C LEU A 314 2.03 -28.91 14.48
N ARG A 315 2.72 -30.04 14.59
CA ARG A 315 2.21 -31.34 14.12
C ARG A 315 0.95 -31.77 14.84
N GLU A 316 0.88 -31.52 16.14
CA GLU A 316 -0.30 -31.81 16.96
C GLU A 316 -1.49 -30.95 16.53
N ILE A 317 -1.30 -29.64 16.32
CA ILE A 317 -2.33 -28.72 15.80
C ILE A 317 -2.87 -29.23 14.45
N ILE A 318 -1.97 -29.60 13.52
CA ILE A 318 -2.37 -30.10 12.20
C ILE A 318 -3.18 -31.39 12.32
N LYS A 319 -2.73 -32.34 13.12
CA LYS A 319 -3.44 -33.63 13.35
C LYS A 319 -4.84 -33.43 13.92
N GLU A 320 -4.96 -32.53 14.90
CA GLU A 320 -6.27 -32.20 15.50
C GLU A 320 -7.23 -31.63 14.46
N LYS A 321 -6.75 -30.68 13.65
CA LYS A 321 -7.55 -30.06 12.58
C LYS A 321 -7.97 -31.07 11.50
N LEU A 322 -7.07 -31.96 11.09
CA LEU A 322 -7.36 -33.02 10.11
C LEU A 322 -8.41 -34.01 10.67
N LYS A 323 -8.26 -34.42 11.93
CA LYS A 323 -9.24 -35.28 12.58
C LYS A 323 -10.62 -34.63 12.64
N LYS A 324 -10.68 -33.39 13.15
CA LYS A 324 -11.93 -32.61 13.19
C LYS A 324 -12.55 -32.42 11.80
N GLY A 325 -11.73 -32.17 10.78
CA GLY A 325 -12.20 -32.07 9.39
C GLY A 325 -12.79 -33.38 8.91
N LEU A 326 -12.13 -34.52 9.18
CA LEU A 326 -12.63 -35.83 8.81
C LEU A 326 -13.97 -36.15 9.50
N ASP A 327 -14.07 -35.86 10.80
CA ASP A 327 -15.31 -36.08 11.59
C ASP A 327 -16.50 -35.22 11.06
N LEU A 328 -16.25 -34.06 10.49
CA LEU A 328 -17.28 -33.17 9.92
C LEU A 328 -17.76 -33.62 8.53
N HIS A 329 -17.01 -34.47 7.84
CA HIS A 329 -17.34 -34.98 6.50
C HIS A 329 -17.79 -36.44 6.49
N GLN A 330 -17.93 -37.08 7.66
CA GLN A 330 -18.59 -38.35 7.87
C GLN A 330 -20.07 -38.16 8.18
#